data_9e69f1639b1efec68e6ceeb64521df6a
#
_entry.id   9e69f1639b1efec68e6ceeb64521df6a
#
_cell.length_a   1.000
_cell.length_b   1.000
_cell.length_c   1.000
_cell.angle_alpha   90.00
_cell.angle_beta   90.00
_cell.angle_gamma   90.00
#
_symmetry.space_group_name_H-M   'P 1'
#
loop_
_entity.id
_entity.type
_entity.pdbx_description
1 polymer ?
#
loop_
_entity_poly.entity_id
_entity_poly.type
_entity_poly.pdbx_seq_one_letter_code
_entity_poly.pdbx_strand_id
1 'polypeptide(L)'
;MGLMHFSFLPQSLGFHTNVYIILPHDSSKERKPYPVLYLLHGGAGNAQDWIRYSCIERYAEENEIAVVMPEVGSSSFYGDMVHGYKYYTYLTEELPMVLNCFLPISNKREERFVAGFSMGGYGAFKWAFDQPEYFSAAGNLSGISFLEEIFDEERGEFARHAKTDPKGICNLVWGGFEQLKDTKNDTRYMVTHAIEKGDDLPRLYAAIGREDFSYDCAQNYLAFLKSKGIEIFYEEMEGGHEWKVWDAAIQHFIPWALGKG
;
A
#
# COMPACT_ATOMS: atom_id res chain seq x y z
N MET A 1 19.90 -12.72 6.90
CA MET A 1 18.48 -12.38 6.70
C MET A 1 17.59 -13.43 7.35
N GLY A 2 16.47 -13.02 7.95
CA GLY A 2 15.46 -13.90 8.52
C GLY A 2 14.08 -13.59 7.95
N LEU A 3 13.38 -14.63 7.46
CA LEU A 3 11.96 -14.57 7.14
C LEU A 3 11.16 -15.12 8.33
N MET A 4 10.22 -14.33 8.82
CA MET A 4 9.39 -14.67 9.98
C MET A 4 7.94 -14.71 9.58
N HIS A 5 7.21 -15.70 10.08
CA HIS A 5 5.75 -15.71 10.09
C HIS A 5 5.28 -15.35 11.51
N PHE A 6 4.60 -14.24 11.61
CA PHE A 6 4.06 -13.73 12.86
C PHE A 6 2.53 -13.75 12.82
N SER A 7 1.91 -14.35 13.83
CA SER A 7 0.45 -14.41 13.93
C SER A 7 0.02 -13.86 15.29
N PHE A 8 -0.96 -12.98 15.30
CA PHE A 8 -1.54 -12.42 16.53
C PHE A 8 -3.03 -12.14 16.37
N LEU A 9 -3.69 -11.78 17.47
CA LEU A 9 -5.12 -11.50 17.54
C LEU A 9 -5.35 -9.98 17.72
N PRO A 10 -5.55 -9.21 16.64
CA PRO A 10 -5.96 -7.82 16.75
C PRO A 10 -7.38 -7.71 17.30
N GLN A 11 -7.62 -6.73 18.17
CA GLN A 11 -8.96 -6.49 18.70
C GLN A 11 -9.96 -6.03 17.62
N SER A 12 -9.48 -5.21 16.69
CA SER A 12 -10.25 -4.71 15.55
C SER A 12 -10.74 -5.80 14.59
N LEU A 13 -10.01 -6.92 14.49
CA LEU A 13 -10.38 -8.05 13.65
C LEU A 13 -11.15 -9.15 14.42
N GLY A 14 -10.80 -9.40 15.69
CA GLY A 14 -11.43 -10.44 16.49
C GLY A 14 -11.06 -11.88 16.07
N PHE A 15 -10.07 -12.06 15.20
CA PHE A 15 -9.51 -13.35 14.80
C PHE A 15 -7.99 -13.23 14.58
N HIS A 16 -7.28 -14.37 14.62
CA HIS A 16 -5.86 -14.39 14.33
C HIS A 16 -5.58 -14.04 12.89
N THR A 17 -4.67 -13.09 12.66
CA THR A 17 -4.19 -12.71 11.34
C THR A 17 -2.69 -12.94 11.20
N ASN A 18 -2.21 -12.98 9.97
CA ASN A 18 -0.82 -13.30 9.63
C ASN A 18 -0.07 -12.04 9.19
N VAL A 19 1.20 -11.97 9.53
CA VAL A 19 2.15 -10.98 9.03
C VAL A 19 3.42 -11.71 8.66
N TYR A 20 3.92 -11.53 7.45
CA TYR A 20 5.25 -12.00 7.07
C TYR A 20 6.23 -10.86 7.19
N ILE A 21 7.40 -11.15 7.75
CA ILE A 21 8.39 -10.13 8.09
C ILE A 21 9.76 -10.60 7.62
N ILE A 22 10.42 -9.76 6.84
CA ILE A 22 11.81 -9.94 6.46
C ILE A 22 12.65 -9.01 7.32
N LEU A 23 13.63 -9.58 8.03
CA LEU A 23 14.61 -8.82 8.81
C LEU A 23 16.01 -9.06 8.26
N PRO A 24 16.70 -8.04 7.78
CA PRO A 24 18.12 -8.13 7.48
C PRO A 24 18.88 -8.57 8.75
N HIS A 25 19.88 -9.40 8.59
CA HIS A 25 20.71 -9.85 9.71
C HIS A 25 22.19 -9.86 9.32
N ASP A 26 22.94 -9.01 9.99
CA ASP A 26 24.39 -9.05 9.95
C ASP A 26 24.93 -9.19 11.37
N SER A 27 25.42 -10.38 11.69
CA SER A 27 25.97 -10.68 13.01
C SER A 27 27.27 -9.93 13.32
N SER A 28 27.89 -9.32 12.32
CA SER A 28 29.13 -8.54 12.46
C SER A 28 28.90 -7.07 12.78
N LYS A 29 27.65 -6.57 12.64
CA LYS A 29 27.27 -5.17 12.87
C LYS A 29 26.61 -4.97 14.22
N GLU A 30 26.81 -3.79 14.77
CA GLU A 30 26.09 -3.34 15.97
C GLU A 30 24.58 -3.31 15.67
N ARG A 31 23.78 -3.83 16.59
CA ARG A 31 22.32 -3.93 16.44
C ARG A 31 21.68 -2.54 16.47
N LYS A 32 21.31 -2.02 15.32
CA LYS A 32 20.54 -0.77 15.16
C LYS A 32 19.13 -1.09 14.69
N PRO A 33 18.13 -0.26 15.02
CA PRO A 33 16.82 -0.38 14.40
C PRO A 33 16.93 -0.26 12.88
N TYR A 34 16.26 -1.15 12.15
CA TYR A 34 16.24 -1.12 10.68
C TYR A 34 15.20 -0.12 10.17
N PRO A 35 15.46 0.61 9.08
CA PRO A 35 14.39 1.22 8.30
C PRO A 35 13.33 0.17 7.97
N VAL A 36 12.07 0.57 7.86
CA VAL A 36 10.98 -0.38 7.66
C VAL A 36 10.08 0.02 6.49
N LEU A 37 9.78 -0.95 5.65
CA LEU A 37 8.80 -0.88 4.58
C LEU A 37 7.57 -1.72 4.94
N TYR A 38 6.41 -1.10 5.05
CA TYR A 38 5.12 -1.78 5.05
C TYR A 38 4.73 -2.04 3.60
N LEU A 39 4.66 -3.32 3.21
CA LEU A 39 4.48 -3.74 1.83
C LEU A 39 3.14 -4.47 1.65
N LEU A 40 2.20 -3.81 0.99
CA LEU A 40 0.80 -4.17 0.94
C LEU A 40 0.47 -5.02 -0.30
N HIS A 41 -0.31 -6.08 -0.11
CA HIS A 41 -0.72 -6.98 -1.20
C HIS A 41 -1.95 -6.45 -1.97
N GLY A 42 -2.17 -6.97 -3.17
CA GLY A 42 -3.31 -6.63 -4.02
C GLY A 42 -4.61 -7.37 -3.68
N GLY A 43 -5.68 -7.04 -4.39
CA GLY A 43 -6.94 -7.78 -4.33
C GLY A 43 -6.77 -9.23 -4.76
N ALA A 44 -7.59 -10.13 -4.22
CA ALA A 44 -7.52 -11.59 -4.42
C ALA A 44 -6.17 -12.23 -4.01
N GLY A 45 -5.27 -11.45 -3.39
CA GLY A 45 -3.97 -11.88 -2.89
C GLY A 45 -3.94 -12.08 -1.38
N ASN A 46 -2.75 -12.26 -0.85
CA ASN A 46 -2.48 -12.41 0.58
C ASN A 46 -1.06 -11.94 0.95
N ALA A 47 -0.75 -11.95 2.24
CA ALA A 47 0.53 -11.51 2.79
C ALA A 47 1.78 -12.25 2.23
N GLN A 48 1.63 -13.42 1.59
CA GLN A 48 2.74 -14.19 1.03
C GLN A 48 3.07 -13.81 -0.42
N ASP A 49 2.22 -13.07 -1.10
CA ASP A 49 2.36 -12.85 -2.55
C ASP A 49 3.71 -12.23 -2.91
N TRP A 50 4.15 -11.23 -2.16
CA TRP A 50 5.44 -10.59 -2.37
C TRP A 50 6.62 -11.57 -2.25
N ILE A 51 6.56 -12.52 -1.30
CA ILE A 51 7.60 -13.54 -1.13
C ILE A 51 7.59 -14.54 -2.29
N ARG A 52 6.38 -14.91 -2.76
CA ARG A 52 6.21 -15.95 -3.77
C ARG A 52 6.50 -15.50 -5.20
N TYR A 53 6.25 -14.24 -5.51
CA TYR A 53 6.24 -13.74 -6.88
C TYR A 53 7.25 -12.66 -7.16
N SER A 54 8.04 -12.24 -6.15
CA SER A 54 9.08 -11.23 -6.31
C SER A 54 10.41 -11.66 -5.68
N CYS A 55 11.45 -10.85 -5.88
CA CYS A 55 12.74 -11.04 -5.21
C CYS A 55 12.86 -10.17 -3.95
N ILE A 56 11.77 -9.91 -3.25
CA ILE A 56 11.71 -8.96 -2.13
C ILE A 56 12.71 -9.28 -1.00
N GLU A 57 12.98 -10.56 -0.73
CA GLU A 57 13.98 -10.95 0.28
C GLU A 57 15.37 -10.43 -0.09
N ARG A 58 15.77 -10.61 -1.35
CA ARG A 58 17.06 -10.11 -1.84
C ARG A 58 17.11 -8.58 -1.79
N TYR A 59 16.05 -7.89 -2.21
CA TYR A 59 16.00 -6.42 -2.20
C TYR A 59 16.08 -5.86 -0.78
N ALA A 60 15.44 -6.53 0.17
CA ALA A 60 15.50 -6.18 1.59
C ALA A 60 16.92 -6.34 2.16
N GLU A 61 17.61 -7.43 1.81
CA GLU A 61 18.98 -7.69 2.26
C GLU A 61 19.98 -6.69 1.67
N GLU A 62 19.94 -6.46 0.35
CA GLU A 62 20.82 -5.53 -0.37
C GLU A 62 20.68 -4.08 0.15
N ASN A 63 19.50 -3.71 0.63
CA ASN A 63 19.19 -2.37 1.11
C ASN A 63 19.20 -2.22 2.64
N GLU A 64 19.40 -3.29 3.37
CA GLU A 64 19.38 -3.32 4.85
C GLU A 64 18.07 -2.77 5.43
N ILE A 65 16.93 -3.11 4.83
CA ILE A 65 15.58 -2.66 5.22
C ILE A 65 14.73 -3.83 5.73
N ALA A 66 14.01 -3.62 6.82
CA ALA A 66 12.97 -4.55 7.25
C ALA A 66 11.74 -4.41 6.35
N VAL A 67 11.10 -5.52 5.99
CA VAL A 67 9.86 -5.51 5.20
C VAL A 67 8.76 -6.21 5.99
N VAL A 68 7.64 -5.54 6.15
CA VAL A 68 6.45 -6.02 6.85
C VAL A 68 5.32 -6.20 5.84
N MET A 69 4.84 -7.42 5.69
CA MET A 69 3.79 -7.81 4.75
C MET A 69 2.56 -8.29 5.53
N PRO A 70 1.62 -7.38 5.85
CA PRO A 70 0.42 -7.73 6.61
C PRO A 70 -0.64 -8.40 5.75
N GLU A 71 -1.42 -9.29 6.37
CA GLU A 71 -2.63 -9.86 5.79
C GLU A 71 -3.82 -8.96 6.02
N VAL A 72 -4.57 -8.65 4.95
CA VAL A 72 -5.88 -8.03 5.02
C VAL A 72 -6.88 -8.80 4.16
N GLY A 73 -8.18 -8.60 4.38
CA GLY A 73 -9.18 -9.24 3.53
C GLY A 73 -9.02 -8.85 2.06
N SER A 74 -9.03 -9.83 1.17
CA SER A 74 -8.73 -9.69 -0.26
C SER A 74 -9.59 -8.68 -1.03
N SER A 75 -10.68 -8.20 -0.44
CA SER A 75 -11.57 -7.18 -1.01
C SER A 75 -11.87 -6.06 -0.01
N SER A 76 -11.04 -5.90 1.04
CA SER A 76 -11.27 -4.91 2.09
C SER A 76 -10.94 -3.48 1.66
N PHE A 77 -10.19 -3.30 0.57
CA PHE A 77 -9.64 -2.00 0.16
C PHE A 77 -8.98 -1.25 1.32
N TYR A 78 -8.30 -1.98 2.20
CA TYR A 78 -7.64 -1.40 3.37
C TYR A 78 -8.56 -0.44 4.14
N GLY A 79 -9.84 -0.81 4.26
CA GLY A 79 -10.88 -0.04 4.93
C GLY A 79 -11.38 -0.68 6.22
N ASP A 80 -11.95 0.13 7.09
CA ASP A 80 -12.82 -0.35 8.14
C ASP A 80 -14.18 -0.61 7.50
N MET A 81 -14.48 -1.88 7.25
CA MET A 81 -15.65 -2.27 6.46
C MET A 81 -16.94 -1.99 7.25
N VAL A 82 -17.95 -1.43 6.59
CA VAL A 82 -19.27 -1.17 7.20
C VAL A 82 -19.95 -2.48 7.58
N HIS A 83 -19.81 -3.50 6.74
CA HIS A 83 -20.38 -4.84 6.97
C HIS A 83 -19.28 -5.90 7.03
N GLY A 84 -18.22 -5.64 7.83
CA GLY A 84 -17.09 -6.56 7.93
C GLY A 84 -16.13 -6.18 9.04
N TYR A 85 -14.84 -6.44 8.79
CA TYR A 85 -13.78 -6.25 9.76
C TYR A 85 -13.11 -4.88 9.61
N LYS A 86 -12.45 -4.41 10.67
CA LYS A 86 -11.79 -3.11 10.72
C LYS A 86 -10.31 -3.24 10.32
N TYR A 87 -10.07 -3.52 9.03
CA TYR A 87 -8.71 -3.73 8.53
C TYR A 87 -7.85 -2.47 8.55
N TYR A 88 -8.46 -1.30 8.40
CA TYR A 88 -7.70 -0.04 8.48
C TYR A 88 -7.20 0.24 9.90
N THR A 89 -8.07 0.11 10.89
CA THR A 89 -7.68 0.23 12.32
C THR A 89 -6.59 -0.78 12.68
N TYR A 90 -6.76 -2.05 12.27
CA TYR A 90 -5.72 -3.06 12.46
C TYR A 90 -4.37 -2.64 11.87
N LEU A 91 -4.37 -2.22 10.60
CA LEU A 91 -3.16 -1.89 9.85
C LEU A 91 -2.43 -0.67 10.41
N THR A 92 -3.18 0.37 10.76
CA THR A 92 -2.59 1.69 11.08
C THR A 92 -2.34 1.93 12.56
N GLU A 93 -3.02 1.19 13.43
CA GLU A 93 -2.94 1.37 14.88
C GLU A 93 -2.34 0.15 15.58
N GLU A 94 -2.99 -1.03 15.45
CA GLU A 94 -2.61 -2.19 16.24
C GLU A 94 -1.32 -2.87 15.73
N LEU A 95 -1.18 -3.04 14.41
CA LEU A 95 0.00 -3.68 13.82
C LEU A 95 1.30 -2.94 14.16
N PRO A 96 1.44 -1.62 13.93
CA PRO A 96 2.66 -0.90 14.28
C PRO A 96 3.00 -0.98 15.76
N MET A 97 1.99 -0.85 16.64
CA MET A 97 2.19 -0.95 18.09
C MET A 97 2.74 -2.32 18.49
N VAL A 98 2.18 -3.40 17.96
CA VAL A 98 2.62 -4.77 18.24
C VAL A 98 4.03 -5.02 17.70
N LEU A 99 4.31 -4.63 16.44
CA LEU A 99 5.62 -4.84 15.82
C LEU A 99 6.74 -4.10 16.57
N ASN A 100 6.48 -2.88 17.03
CA ASN A 100 7.44 -2.10 17.82
C ASN A 100 7.82 -2.77 19.16
N CYS A 101 6.97 -3.63 19.71
CA CYS A 101 7.29 -4.39 20.92
C CYS A 101 8.23 -5.56 20.65
N PHE A 102 8.22 -6.13 19.44
CA PHE A 102 8.94 -7.37 19.15
C PHE A 102 10.12 -7.21 18.20
N LEU A 103 10.10 -6.20 17.34
CA LEU A 103 11.07 -6.06 16.25
C LEU A 103 12.01 -4.87 16.43
N PRO A 104 13.27 -5.01 15.99
CA PRO A 104 14.22 -3.91 15.96
C PRO A 104 14.00 -3.03 14.72
N ILE A 105 12.82 -2.44 14.58
CA ILE A 105 12.48 -1.52 13.49
C ILE A 105 12.47 -0.07 13.97
N SER A 106 12.73 0.84 13.06
CA SER A 106 12.84 2.27 13.39
C SER A 106 11.47 2.92 13.59
N ASN A 107 11.44 3.84 14.56
CA ASN A 107 10.28 4.69 14.83
C ASN A 107 10.40 6.10 14.24
N LYS A 108 11.48 6.38 13.49
CA LYS A 108 11.67 7.67 12.85
C LYS A 108 10.92 7.73 11.54
N ARG A 109 10.24 8.86 11.27
CA ARG A 109 9.52 9.10 10.02
C ARG A 109 10.41 8.86 8.79
N GLU A 110 11.64 9.36 8.83
CA GLU A 110 12.62 9.31 7.73
C GLU A 110 13.03 7.88 7.35
N GLU A 111 12.78 6.93 8.24
CA GLU A 111 13.13 5.52 8.09
C GLU A 111 11.89 4.62 7.95
N ARG A 112 10.69 5.20 7.73
CA ARG A 112 9.44 4.47 7.51
C ARG A 112 8.87 4.75 6.13
N PHE A 113 8.50 3.66 5.45
CA PHE A 113 7.99 3.68 4.10
C PHE A 113 6.77 2.76 3.97
N VAL A 114 5.90 3.06 3.03
CA VAL A 114 4.78 2.20 2.68
C VAL A 114 4.70 2.07 1.16
N ALA A 115 4.46 0.86 0.66
CA ALA A 115 4.20 0.63 -0.76
C ALA A 115 3.25 -0.56 -0.94
N GLY A 116 2.68 -0.70 -2.12
CA GLY A 116 1.87 -1.85 -2.44
C GLY A 116 1.46 -1.86 -3.91
N PHE A 117 0.95 -3.02 -4.35
CA PHE A 117 0.46 -3.15 -5.72
C PHE A 117 -1.07 -3.23 -5.77
N SER A 118 -1.67 -2.73 -6.86
CA SER A 118 -3.12 -2.82 -7.10
C SER A 118 -3.92 -2.27 -5.90
N MET A 119 -4.79 -3.05 -5.28
CA MET A 119 -5.49 -2.68 -4.04
C MET A 119 -4.51 -2.20 -2.95
N GLY A 120 -3.31 -2.80 -2.85
CA GLY A 120 -2.27 -2.38 -1.91
C GLY A 120 -1.64 -1.04 -2.25
N GLY A 121 -1.57 -0.67 -3.52
CA GLY A 121 -1.13 0.66 -3.96
C GLY A 121 -2.10 1.76 -3.52
N TYR A 122 -3.40 1.50 -3.66
CA TYR A 122 -4.43 2.36 -3.07
C TYR A 122 -4.28 2.44 -1.54
N GLY A 123 -4.13 1.30 -0.86
CA GLY A 123 -3.96 1.24 0.59
C GLY A 123 -2.73 2.00 1.09
N ALA A 124 -1.62 1.92 0.34
CA ALA A 124 -0.38 2.64 0.66
C ALA A 124 -0.57 4.17 0.59
N PHE A 125 -1.19 4.67 -0.47
CA PHE A 125 -1.47 6.10 -0.58
C PHE A 125 -2.52 6.56 0.41
N LYS A 126 -3.57 5.77 0.64
CA LYS A 126 -4.57 6.05 1.67
C LYS A 126 -3.92 6.25 3.05
N TRP A 127 -3.07 5.33 3.47
CA TRP A 127 -2.38 5.43 4.75
C TRP A 127 -1.43 6.62 4.80
N ALA A 128 -0.67 6.85 3.73
CA ALA A 128 0.27 7.94 3.64
C ALA A 128 -0.36 9.34 3.66
N PHE A 129 -1.57 9.49 3.11
CA PHE A 129 -2.30 10.77 3.15
C PHE A 129 -3.09 10.97 4.46
N ASP A 130 -3.57 9.88 5.08
CA ASP A 130 -4.30 9.96 6.34
C ASP A 130 -3.36 10.21 7.54
N GLN A 131 -2.13 9.69 7.48
CA GLN A 131 -1.09 9.83 8.51
C GLN A 131 0.26 10.27 7.89
N PRO A 132 0.34 11.49 7.32
CA PRO A 132 1.53 11.95 6.60
C PRO A 132 2.77 12.09 7.48
N GLU A 133 2.58 12.28 8.78
CA GLU A 133 3.66 12.32 9.76
C GLU A 133 4.29 10.96 10.06
N TYR A 134 3.65 9.86 9.59
CA TYR A 134 4.13 8.51 9.88
C TYR A 134 5.18 8.04 8.88
N PHE A 135 5.10 8.44 7.61
CA PHE A 135 5.98 7.99 6.53
C PHE A 135 6.76 9.12 5.88
N SER A 136 7.96 8.82 5.38
CA SER A 136 8.77 9.73 4.55
C SER A 136 8.64 9.45 3.05
N ALA A 137 8.20 8.26 2.66
CA ALA A 137 7.92 7.92 1.26
C ALA A 137 6.78 6.89 1.16
N ALA A 138 5.99 7.03 0.08
CA ALA A 138 4.90 6.12 -0.25
C ALA A 138 4.95 5.72 -1.73
N GLY A 139 4.71 4.42 -2.02
CA GLY A 139 4.75 3.82 -3.36
C GLY A 139 3.43 3.21 -3.77
N ASN A 140 2.93 3.61 -4.95
CA ASN A 140 1.73 3.07 -5.58
C ASN A 140 2.12 2.34 -6.87
N LEU A 141 2.05 1.00 -6.86
CA LEU A 141 2.44 0.15 -7.99
C LEU A 141 1.17 -0.39 -8.65
N SER A 142 0.80 0.15 -9.81
CA SER A 142 -0.47 -0.16 -10.50
C SER A 142 -1.69 -0.03 -9.58
N GLY A 143 -1.65 0.88 -8.62
CA GLY A 143 -2.70 1.02 -7.63
C GLY A 143 -3.92 1.74 -8.18
N ILE A 144 -5.06 1.27 -7.75
CA ILE A 144 -6.35 1.84 -8.08
C ILE A 144 -6.51 3.16 -7.33
N SER A 145 -6.36 4.26 -8.03
CA SER A 145 -6.34 5.59 -7.40
C SER A 145 -7.72 6.23 -7.32
N PHE A 146 -8.50 6.15 -8.38
CA PHE A 146 -9.88 6.62 -8.41
C PHE A 146 -10.84 5.45 -8.41
N LEU A 147 -11.35 5.10 -7.23
CA LEU A 147 -12.24 3.95 -7.07
C LEU A 147 -13.51 4.06 -7.92
N GLU A 148 -14.02 5.28 -8.11
CA GLU A 148 -15.18 5.53 -8.94
C GLU A 148 -14.95 5.18 -10.42
N GLU A 149 -13.74 5.38 -10.94
CA GLU A 149 -13.43 5.03 -12.36
C GLU A 149 -13.29 3.52 -12.55
N ILE A 150 -12.90 2.80 -11.51
CA ILE A 150 -12.71 1.36 -11.51
C ILE A 150 -14.02 0.61 -11.29
N PHE A 151 -14.86 1.12 -10.37
CA PHE A 151 -16.13 0.49 -10.00
C PHE A 151 -17.34 0.97 -10.80
N ASP A 152 -17.16 1.92 -11.72
CA ASP A 152 -18.22 2.34 -12.63
C ASP A 152 -18.68 1.15 -13.47
N GLU A 153 -19.96 0.78 -13.35
CA GLU A 153 -20.56 -0.38 -14.06
C GLU A 153 -20.52 -0.22 -15.58
N GLU A 154 -20.54 1.01 -16.10
CA GLU A 154 -20.54 1.30 -17.53
C GLU A 154 -19.13 1.45 -18.12
N ARG A 155 -18.20 1.97 -17.35
CA ARG A 155 -16.85 2.36 -17.80
C ARG A 155 -15.73 1.54 -17.18
N GLY A 156 -15.93 1.00 -15.98
CA GLY A 156 -14.88 0.33 -15.20
C GLY A 156 -14.45 -0.99 -15.81
N GLU A 157 -13.20 -1.11 -16.22
CA GLU A 157 -12.66 -2.39 -16.69
C GLU A 157 -12.61 -3.44 -15.57
N PHE A 158 -12.44 -3.04 -14.33
CA PHE A 158 -12.52 -3.94 -13.19
C PHE A 158 -13.91 -4.58 -13.07
N ALA A 159 -14.97 -3.81 -13.28
CA ALA A 159 -16.33 -4.32 -13.33
C ALA A 159 -16.53 -5.34 -14.46
N ARG A 160 -15.85 -5.16 -15.60
CA ARG A 160 -15.92 -6.07 -16.76
C ARG A 160 -15.12 -7.35 -16.58
N HIS A 161 -14.02 -7.31 -15.82
CA HIS A 161 -13.10 -8.43 -15.64
C HIS A 161 -13.19 -9.11 -14.28
N ALA A 162 -13.76 -8.43 -13.27
CA ALA A 162 -13.95 -9.01 -11.96
C ALA A 162 -14.97 -10.15 -12.01
N LYS A 163 -14.56 -11.34 -11.60
CA LYS A 163 -15.47 -12.45 -11.32
C LYS A 163 -16.33 -12.22 -10.06
N THR A 164 -16.17 -11.09 -9.42
CA THR A 164 -16.85 -10.67 -8.19
C THR A 164 -17.79 -9.51 -8.51
N ASP A 165 -18.90 -9.44 -7.81
CA ASP A 165 -19.86 -8.33 -7.91
C ASP A 165 -19.26 -7.03 -7.34
N PRO A 166 -18.86 -6.03 -8.18
CA PRO A 166 -18.28 -4.78 -7.71
C PRO A 166 -19.23 -4.00 -6.78
N LYS A 167 -20.53 -4.05 -7.05
CA LYS A 167 -21.55 -3.41 -6.23
C LYS A 167 -21.68 -4.07 -4.87
N GLY A 168 -21.56 -5.40 -4.82
CA GLY A 168 -21.51 -6.14 -3.56
C GLY A 168 -20.29 -5.76 -2.72
N ILE A 169 -19.12 -5.58 -3.36
CA ILE A 169 -17.91 -5.11 -2.68
C ILE A 169 -18.11 -3.70 -2.12
N CYS A 170 -18.62 -2.76 -2.93
CA CYS A 170 -18.88 -1.39 -2.47
C CYS A 170 -19.84 -1.35 -1.29
N ASN A 171 -20.91 -2.14 -1.32
CA ASN A 171 -21.86 -2.25 -0.21
C ASN A 171 -21.20 -2.83 1.04
N LEU A 172 -20.39 -3.88 0.88
CA LEU A 172 -19.73 -4.57 1.99
C LEU A 172 -18.70 -3.66 2.68
N VAL A 173 -17.88 -2.95 1.90
CA VAL A 173 -16.78 -2.15 2.43
C VAL A 173 -17.26 -0.79 2.90
N TRP A 174 -18.02 -0.07 2.08
CA TRP A 174 -18.37 1.34 2.33
C TRP A 174 -19.86 1.60 2.62
N GLY A 175 -20.72 0.58 2.53
CA GLY A 175 -22.17 0.76 2.66
C GLY A 175 -22.84 1.28 1.39
N GLY A 176 -22.09 1.29 0.27
CA GLY A 176 -22.52 1.76 -1.02
C GLY A 176 -21.51 2.75 -1.62
N PHE A 177 -21.56 2.87 -2.95
CA PHE A 177 -20.61 3.72 -3.68
C PHE A 177 -20.73 5.21 -3.33
N GLU A 178 -21.95 5.69 -3.12
CA GLU A 178 -22.22 7.09 -2.71
C GLU A 178 -21.64 7.44 -1.35
N GLN A 179 -21.38 6.44 -0.50
CA GLN A 179 -20.81 6.62 0.83
C GLN A 179 -19.27 6.72 0.79
N LEU A 180 -18.65 6.49 -0.36
CA LEU A 180 -17.21 6.64 -0.56
C LEU A 180 -16.80 8.11 -0.64
N LYS A 181 -17.60 8.91 -1.33
CA LYS A 181 -17.30 10.29 -1.68
C LYS A 181 -17.10 11.19 -0.46
N ASP A 182 -16.11 12.08 -0.54
CA ASP A 182 -15.77 13.04 0.50
C ASP A 182 -15.41 12.38 1.86
N THR A 183 -14.86 11.17 1.82
CA THR A 183 -14.40 10.44 3.00
C THR A 183 -12.91 10.08 2.90
N LYS A 184 -12.35 9.55 4.00
CA LYS A 184 -10.98 9.01 4.01
C LYS A 184 -10.75 7.77 3.11
N ASN A 185 -11.77 7.32 2.41
CA ASN A 185 -11.66 6.28 1.38
C ASN A 185 -11.61 6.88 -0.04
N ASP A 186 -11.91 8.16 -0.21
CA ASP A 186 -11.80 8.90 -1.46
C ASP A 186 -10.44 9.58 -1.55
N THR A 187 -9.62 9.15 -2.51
CA THR A 187 -8.26 9.67 -2.69
C THR A 187 -8.22 11.15 -3.07
N ARG A 188 -9.25 11.66 -3.77
CA ARG A 188 -9.36 13.10 -4.06
C ARG A 188 -9.58 13.92 -2.80
N TYR A 189 -10.47 13.44 -1.95
CA TYR A 189 -10.75 14.07 -0.66
C TYR A 189 -9.50 14.07 0.22
N MET A 190 -8.84 12.91 0.37
CA MET A 190 -7.65 12.79 1.22
C MET A 190 -6.53 13.75 0.82
N VAL A 191 -6.21 13.80 -0.49
CA VAL A 191 -5.19 14.71 -1.03
C VAL A 191 -5.56 16.16 -0.77
N THR A 192 -6.81 16.54 -1.08
CA THR A 192 -7.26 17.93 -0.90
C THR A 192 -7.23 18.33 0.57
N HIS A 193 -7.68 17.45 1.45
CA HIS A 193 -7.71 17.69 2.88
C HIS A 193 -6.32 17.81 3.51
N ALA A 194 -5.37 16.97 3.09
CA ALA A 194 -3.97 17.04 3.54
C ALA A 194 -3.33 18.38 3.13
N ILE A 195 -3.60 18.87 1.91
CA ILE A 195 -3.13 20.17 1.46
C ILE A 195 -3.75 21.32 2.28
N GLU A 196 -5.06 21.28 2.52
CA GLU A 196 -5.76 22.30 3.30
C GLU A 196 -5.27 22.39 4.75
N LYS A 197 -4.86 21.27 5.32
CA LYS A 197 -4.22 21.23 6.65
C LYS A 197 -2.78 21.75 6.65
N GLY A 198 -2.14 21.82 5.48
CA GLY A 198 -0.72 22.15 5.37
C GLY A 198 0.18 21.01 5.85
N ASP A 199 -0.27 19.77 5.70
CA ASP A 199 0.48 18.58 6.09
C ASP A 199 1.77 18.44 5.26
N ASP A 200 2.86 18.02 5.91
CA ASP A 200 4.11 17.64 5.24
C ASP A 200 3.97 16.22 4.65
N LEU A 201 3.52 16.17 3.40
CA LEU A 201 3.29 14.91 2.70
C LEU A 201 4.58 14.11 2.50
N PRO A 202 4.52 12.76 2.54
CA PRO A 202 5.65 11.94 2.15
C PRO A 202 5.99 12.13 0.66
N ARG A 203 7.22 11.81 0.28
CA ARG A 203 7.60 11.72 -1.13
C ARG A 203 6.77 10.61 -1.78
N LEU A 204 6.21 10.89 -2.95
CA LEU A 204 5.34 9.98 -3.66
C LEU A 204 6.05 9.33 -4.85
N TYR A 205 5.81 8.04 -5.01
CA TYR A 205 6.30 7.23 -6.13
C TYR A 205 5.13 6.46 -6.75
N ALA A 206 5.04 6.44 -8.07
CA ALA A 206 4.10 5.60 -8.77
C ALA A 206 4.78 4.86 -9.92
N ALA A 207 4.38 3.61 -10.15
CA ALA A 207 4.81 2.82 -11.30
C ALA A 207 3.62 2.04 -11.87
N ILE A 208 3.60 1.89 -13.20
CA ILE A 208 2.53 1.16 -13.89
C ILE A 208 3.02 0.54 -15.19
N GLY A 209 2.45 -0.59 -15.58
CA GLY A 209 2.62 -1.17 -16.90
C GLY A 209 1.83 -0.40 -17.97
N ARG A 210 2.40 -0.24 -19.17
CA ARG A 210 1.72 0.48 -20.27
C ARG A 210 0.48 -0.22 -20.80
N GLU A 211 0.39 -1.54 -20.63
CA GLU A 211 -0.76 -2.37 -20.99
C GLU A 211 -1.67 -2.68 -19.79
N ASP A 212 -1.46 -1.98 -18.66
CA ASP A 212 -2.28 -2.16 -17.46
C ASP A 212 -3.70 -1.62 -17.70
N PHE A 213 -4.72 -2.39 -17.29
CA PHE A 213 -6.12 -1.98 -17.45
C PHE A 213 -6.44 -0.69 -16.68
N SER A 214 -5.69 -0.37 -15.64
CA SER A 214 -5.85 0.85 -14.84
C SER A 214 -4.99 2.02 -15.32
N TYR A 215 -4.34 1.90 -16.49
CA TYR A 215 -3.40 2.91 -16.99
C TYR A 215 -4.05 4.29 -17.13
N ASP A 216 -5.20 4.40 -17.76
CA ASP A 216 -5.90 5.68 -17.96
C ASP A 216 -6.32 6.30 -16.61
N CYS A 217 -6.80 5.47 -15.68
CA CYS A 217 -7.11 5.91 -14.31
C CYS A 217 -5.87 6.47 -13.61
N ALA A 218 -4.71 5.82 -13.77
CA ALA A 218 -3.45 6.30 -13.21
C ALA A 218 -3.04 7.64 -13.82
N GLN A 219 -3.16 7.83 -15.15
CA GLN A 219 -2.88 9.11 -15.81
C GLN A 219 -3.79 10.24 -15.31
N ASN A 220 -5.07 9.95 -15.14
CA ASN A 220 -6.03 10.91 -14.57
C ASN A 220 -5.63 11.32 -13.14
N TYR A 221 -5.18 10.36 -12.34
CA TYR A 221 -4.73 10.64 -10.98
C TYR A 221 -3.44 11.46 -10.92
N LEU A 222 -2.46 11.16 -11.78
CA LEU A 222 -1.24 11.95 -11.92
C LEU A 222 -1.54 13.40 -12.33
N ALA A 223 -2.44 13.59 -13.28
CA ALA A 223 -2.90 14.93 -13.70
C ALA A 223 -3.57 15.68 -12.54
N PHE A 224 -4.39 14.97 -11.75
CA PHE A 224 -5.01 15.53 -10.55
C PHE A 224 -3.97 15.97 -9.51
N LEU A 225 -2.99 15.10 -9.15
CA LEU A 225 -1.93 15.45 -8.21
C LEU A 225 -1.14 16.68 -8.68
N LYS A 226 -0.76 16.71 -9.96
CA LYS A 226 -0.09 17.85 -10.57
C LYS A 226 -0.92 19.13 -10.49
N SER A 227 -2.24 19.06 -10.71
CA SER A 227 -3.14 20.21 -10.59
C SER A 227 -3.22 20.77 -9.17
N LYS A 228 -2.89 19.96 -8.17
CA LYS A 228 -2.82 20.32 -6.75
C LYS A 228 -1.42 20.75 -6.31
N GLY A 229 -0.45 20.80 -7.22
CA GLY A 229 0.93 21.18 -6.92
C GLY A 229 1.73 20.07 -6.21
N ILE A 230 1.27 18.84 -6.25
CA ILE A 230 1.97 17.68 -5.66
C ILE A 230 2.90 17.07 -6.71
N GLU A 231 4.18 16.96 -6.33
CA GLU A 231 5.18 16.25 -7.11
C GLU A 231 5.14 14.75 -6.79
N ILE A 232 5.28 13.93 -7.84
CA ILE A 232 5.36 12.49 -7.75
C ILE A 232 6.43 11.96 -8.71
N PHE A 233 7.28 11.06 -8.22
CA PHE A 233 8.17 10.31 -9.09
C PHE A 233 7.35 9.22 -9.81
N TYR A 234 7.42 9.19 -11.13
CA TYR A 234 6.58 8.31 -11.93
C TYR A 234 7.39 7.51 -12.95
N GLU A 235 7.12 6.21 -13.01
CA GLU A 235 7.73 5.28 -13.97
C GLU A 235 6.68 4.51 -14.76
N GLU A 236 6.91 4.37 -16.07
CA GLU A 236 6.17 3.47 -16.93
C GLU A 236 7.04 2.27 -17.33
N MET A 237 6.46 1.09 -17.28
CA MET A 237 7.13 -0.17 -17.58
C MET A 237 6.43 -0.92 -18.72
N GLU A 238 7.14 -1.81 -19.41
CA GLU A 238 6.53 -2.77 -20.32
C GLU A 238 5.76 -3.83 -19.52
N GLY A 239 4.54 -4.14 -19.95
CA GLY A 239 3.67 -5.14 -19.33
C GLY A 239 2.37 -4.55 -18.83
N GLY A 240 1.51 -5.43 -18.34
CA GLY A 240 0.17 -5.08 -17.84
C GLY A 240 0.09 -5.11 -16.32
N HIS A 241 -1.07 -5.50 -15.80
CA HIS A 241 -1.34 -5.65 -14.37
C HIS A 241 -0.76 -6.97 -13.85
N GLU A 242 0.56 -7.04 -13.70
CA GLU A 242 1.28 -8.30 -13.49
C GLU A 242 2.54 -8.19 -12.63
N TRP A 243 2.98 -9.31 -12.09
CA TRP A 243 4.14 -9.40 -11.20
C TRP A 243 5.45 -8.94 -11.82
N LYS A 244 5.66 -9.11 -13.13
CA LYS A 244 6.85 -8.60 -13.83
C LYS A 244 7.03 -7.09 -13.60
N VAL A 245 5.93 -6.35 -13.65
CA VAL A 245 5.90 -4.89 -13.41
C VAL A 245 6.14 -4.58 -11.94
N TRP A 246 5.43 -5.26 -11.04
CA TRP A 246 5.51 -4.96 -9.61
C TRP A 246 6.83 -5.35 -8.96
N ASP A 247 7.44 -6.47 -9.38
CA ASP A 247 8.77 -6.88 -8.91
C ASP A 247 9.84 -5.87 -9.35
N ALA A 248 9.81 -5.41 -10.61
CA ALA A 248 10.72 -4.37 -11.08
C ALA A 248 10.48 -3.04 -10.36
N ALA A 249 9.22 -2.64 -10.19
CA ALA A 249 8.87 -1.39 -9.51
C ALA A 249 9.32 -1.35 -8.05
N ILE A 250 9.13 -2.44 -7.28
CA ILE A 250 9.57 -2.47 -5.89
C ILE A 250 11.10 -2.49 -5.75
N GLN A 251 11.80 -3.11 -6.72
CA GLN A 251 13.26 -3.06 -6.79
C GLN A 251 13.77 -1.63 -6.95
N HIS A 252 13.08 -0.78 -7.72
CA HIS A 252 13.44 0.63 -7.90
C HIS A 252 12.97 1.50 -6.72
N PHE A 253 11.77 1.24 -6.20
CA PHE A 253 11.20 2.00 -5.09
C PHE A 253 12.07 1.97 -3.83
N ILE A 254 12.58 0.81 -3.42
CA ILE A 254 13.31 0.66 -2.15
C ILE A 254 14.54 1.58 -2.08
N PRO A 255 15.51 1.58 -3.02
CA PRO A 255 16.64 2.49 -2.98
C PRO A 255 16.21 3.95 -3.11
N TRP A 256 15.21 4.27 -3.94
CA TRP A 256 14.67 5.62 -4.06
C TRP A 256 14.08 6.12 -2.73
N ALA A 257 13.30 5.30 -2.03
CA ALA A 257 12.72 5.64 -0.73
C ALA A 257 13.80 5.90 0.33
N LEU A 258 14.89 5.14 0.29
CA LEU A 258 16.05 5.29 1.17
C LEU A 258 16.97 6.47 0.81
N GLY A 259 16.68 7.21 -0.27
CA GLY A 259 17.53 8.30 -0.75
C GLY A 259 18.89 7.84 -1.31
N LYS A 260 18.94 6.61 -1.83
CA LYS A 260 20.14 5.99 -2.43
C LYS A 260 20.13 6.04 -3.96
N GLY A 261 19.06 6.59 -4.56
CA GLY A 261 18.88 6.70 -6.01
C GLY A 261 19.18 8.08 -6.55
#